data_81afe2613635226b10e41566782ede00
#
_entry.id   81afe2613635226b10e41566782ede00
#
_cell.length_a   1.000
_cell.length_b   1.000
_cell.length_c   1.000
_cell.angle_alpha   90.00
_cell.angle_beta   90.00
_cell.angle_gamma   90.00
#
_symmetry.space_group_name_H-M   'P 1'
#
loop_
_entity.id
_entity.type
_entity.pdbx_description
1 polymer ?
#
loop_
_entity_poly.entity_id
_entity_poly.type
_entity_poly.pdbx_seq_one_letter_code
_entity_poly.pdbx_strand_id
1 'polypeptide(L)'
;MRLTQWTDYTLRVLMYCAASDGRAQPVTITEVAESYGISRSHLTKIVQQLSAGGLLETTRGRGGGMRLMRPANEINVGEVVRAT
;
A
#
# COMPACT_ATOMS: atom_id res chain seq x y z
N MET A 1 -12.56 -8.08 -17.04
CA MET A 1 -11.86 -8.62 -15.86
C MET A 1 -12.55 -8.13 -14.60
N ARG A 2 -12.78 -9.02 -13.68
CA ARG A 2 -13.45 -8.67 -12.42
C ARG A 2 -12.43 -8.58 -11.31
N LEU A 3 -12.23 -7.38 -10.77
CA LEU A 3 -11.33 -7.19 -9.64
C LEU A 3 -12.07 -7.48 -8.34
N THR A 4 -11.40 -8.18 -7.42
CA THR A 4 -11.93 -8.37 -6.07
C THR A 4 -11.76 -7.08 -5.28
N GLN A 5 -12.52 -6.93 -4.19
CA GLN A 5 -12.34 -5.81 -3.28
C GLN A 5 -10.92 -5.77 -2.72
N TRP A 6 -10.34 -6.93 -2.43
CA TRP A 6 -8.97 -7.04 -1.95
C TRP A 6 -7.98 -6.48 -2.96
N THR A 7 -8.12 -6.86 -4.23
CA THR A 7 -7.26 -6.36 -5.30
C THR A 7 -7.40 -4.85 -5.46
N ASP A 8 -8.64 -4.36 -5.47
CA ASP A 8 -8.90 -2.92 -5.59
C ASP A 8 -8.23 -2.14 -4.46
N TYR A 9 -8.39 -2.59 -3.23
CA TYR A 9 -7.79 -1.91 -2.08
C TYR A 9 -6.27 -1.99 -2.11
N THR A 10 -5.72 -3.11 -2.54
CA THR A 10 -4.27 -3.27 -2.69
C THR A 10 -3.71 -2.25 -3.67
N LEU A 11 -4.36 -2.09 -4.82
CA LEU A 11 -3.94 -1.11 -5.81
C LEU A 11 -4.07 0.32 -5.28
N ARG A 12 -5.11 0.63 -4.52
CA ARG A 12 -5.29 1.96 -3.92
C ARG A 12 -4.18 2.28 -2.93
N VAL A 13 -3.77 1.32 -2.12
CA VAL A 13 -2.65 1.50 -1.20
C VAL A 13 -1.37 1.85 -1.96
N LEU A 14 -1.07 1.09 -3.01
CA LEU A 14 0.13 1.34 -3.82
C LEU A 14 0.07 2.69 -4.52
N MET A 15 -1.09 3.07 -5.05
CA MET A 15 -1.27 4.37 -5.70
C MET A 15 -1.07 5.51 -4.72
N TYR A 16 -1.59 5.37 -3.50
CA TYR A 16 -1.42 6.40 -2.48
C TYR A 16 0.05 6.57 -2.12
N CYS A 17 0.76 5.46 -1.93
CA CYS A 17 2.18 5.50 -1.61
C CYS A 17 2.99 6.08 -2.77
N ALA A 18 2.62 5.77 -4.01
CA ALA A 18 3.30 6.33 -5.19
C ALA A 18 3.11 7.85 -5.28
N ALA A 19 1.89 8.31 -5.04
CA ALA A 19 1.59 9.75 -5.06
C ALA A 19 2.29 10.51 -3.93
N SER A 20 2.63 9.81 -2.86
CA SER A 20 3.28 10.40 -1.68
C SER A 20 4.78 10.18 -1.67
N ASP A 21 5.32 9.62 -2.74
CA ASP A 21 6.76 9.32 -2.84
C ASP A 21 7.56 10.61 -2.75
N GLY A 22 8.67 10.56 -2.01
CA GLY A 22 9.54 11.72 -1.82
C GLY A 22 9.17 12.62 -0.65
N ARG A 23 8.02 12.44 -0.03
CA ARG A 23 7.69 13.25 1.13
C ARG A 23 8.50 12.79 2.35
N ALA A 24 8.74 13.73 3.29
CA ALA A 24 9.62 13.48 4.42
C ALA A 24 9.13 12.37 5.35
N GLN A 25 7.81 12.28 5.54
CA GLN A 25 7.22 11.31 6.45
C GLN A 25 6.61 10.14 5.69
N PRO A 26 6.70 8.91 6.23
CA PRO A 26 6.07 7.77 5.59
C PRO A 26 4.55 7.86 5.63
N VAL A 27 3.89 7.12 4.74
CA VAL A 27 2.43 7.05 4.69
C VAL A 27 1.94 6.19 5.85
N THR A 28 0.92 6.65 6.56
CA THR A 28 0.33 5.89 7.66
C THR A 28 -0.92 5.15 7.20
N ILE A 29 -1.22 4.03 7.87
CA ILE A 29 -2.46 3.28 7.61
C ILE A 29 -3.67 4.17 7.88
N THR A 30 -3.61 5.00 8.92
CA THR A 30 -4.71 5.89 9.30
C THR A 30 -5.05 6.85 8.17
N GLU A 31 -4.05 7.49 7.55
CA GLU A 31 -4.34 8.45 6.48
C GLU A 31 -4.95 7.77 5.25
N VAL A 32 -4.52 6.56 4.92
CA VAL A 32 -5.11 5.81 3.80
C VAL A 32 -6.54 5.39 4.14
N ALA A 33 -6.76 4.92 5.36
CA ALA A 33 -8.09 4.53 5.82
C ALA A 33 -9.07 5.70 5.71
N GLU A 34 -8.66 6.87 6.15
CA GLU A 34 -9.49 8.07 6.11
C GLU A 34 -9.73 8.55 4.67
N SER A 35 -8.71 8.47 3.82
CA SER A 35 -8.82 8.94 2.43
C SER A 35 -9.79 8.11 1.61
N TYR A 36 -9.82 6.79 1.82
CA TYR A 36 -10.61 5.89 1.00
C TYR A 36 -11.81 5.28 1.72
N GLY A 37 -11.97 5.54 3.02
CA GLY A 37 -13.07 4.94 3.78
C GLY A 37 -12.91 3.45 3.97
N ILE A 38 -11.68 2.95 4.11
CA ILE A 38 -11.38 1.53 4.28
C ILE A 38 -11.01 1.27 5.73
N SER A 39 -11.42 0.12 6.28
CA SER A 39 -11.10 -0.21 7.66
C SER A 39 -9.60 -0.38 7.86
N ARG A 40 -9.09 0.06 9.02
CA ARG A 40 -7.67 -0.06 9.34
C ARG A 40 -7.23 -1.51 9.45
N SER A 41 -8.07 -2.38 9.98
CA SER A 41 -7.72 -3.80 10.09
C SER A 41 -7.56 -4.45 8.72
N HIS A 42 -8.42 -4.08 7.77
CA HIS A 42 -8.32 -4.56 6.41
C HIS A 42 -7.01 -4.09 5.76
N LEU A 43 -6.71 -2.79 5.92
CA LEU A 43 -5.49 -2.22 5.38
C LEU A 43 -4.23 -2.82 6.00
N THR A 44 -4.26 -3.14 7.30
CA THR A 44 -3.13 -3.77 7.97
C THR A 44 -2.76 -5.09 7.30
N LYS A 45 -3.76 -5.90 6.96
CA LYS A 45 -3.51 -7.18 6.27
C LYS A 45 -2.94 -6.97 4.88
N ILE A 46 -3.47 -6.00 4.15
CA ILE A 46 -2.98 -5.67 2.81
C ILE A 46 -1.52 -5.21 2.87
N VAL A 47 -1.21 -4.33 3.80
CA VAL A 47 0.15 -3.79 3.96
C VAL A 47 1.12 -4.90 4.35
N GLN A 48 0.71 -5.82 5.22
CA GLN A 48 1.54 -6.98 5.58
C GLN A 48 1.85 -7.83 4.35
N GLN A 49 0.86 -8.07 3.52
CA GLN A 49 1.03 -8.85 2.30
C GLN A 49 1.98 -8.14 1.31
N LEU A 50 1.80 -6.85 1.13
CA LEU A 50 2.67 -6.06 0.23
C LEU A 50 4.10 -5.98 0.75
N SER A 51 4.27 -5.88 2.06
CA SER A 51 5.59 -5.88 2.68
C SER A 51 6.28 -7.23 2.49
N ALA A 52 5.56 -8.32 2.69
CA ALA A 52 6.10 -9.66 2.48
C ALA A 52 6.49 -9.88 1.01
N GLY A 53 5.77 -9.27 0.09
CA GLY A 53 6.07 -9.35 -1.34
C GLY A 53 7.16 -8.42 -1.83
N GLY A 54 7.73 -7.61 -0.95
CA GLY A 54 8.83 -6.71 -1.29
C GLY A 54 8.41 -5.43 -2.01
N LEU A 55 7.12 -5.08 -1.96
CA LEU A 55 6.62 -3.86 -2.60
C LEU A 55 6.57 -2.67 -1.66
N LEU A 56 6.40 -2.92 -0.37
CA LEU A 56 6.38 -1.88 0.65
C LEU A 56 7.40 -2.17 1.72
N GLU A 57 8.00 -1.11 2.25
CA GLU A 57 8.80 -1.15 3.45
C GLU A 57 7.99 -0.52 4.57
N THR A 58 7.90 -1.19 5.72
CA THR A 58 7.16 -0.69 6.87
C THR A 58 8.10 -0.37 8.01
N THR A 59 7.77 0.70 8.75
CA THR A 59 8.50 1.11 9.95
C THR A 59 7.51 1.20 11.09
N ARG A 60 7.86 0.59 12.22
CA ARG A 60 7.01 0.60 13.42
C ARG A 60 7.36 1.77 14.32
N GLY A 61 6.41 2.11 15.20
CA GLY A 61 6.60 3.09 16.24
C GLY A 61 6.17 4.49 15.85
N ARG A 62 6.58 5.44 16.69
CA ARG A 62 6.24 6.85 16.47
C ARG A 62 6.93 7.35 15.20
N GLY A 63 6.17 7.99 14.34
CA GLY A 63 6.68 8.42 13.04
C GLY A 63 6.79 7.30 12.02
N GLY A 64 6.32 6.09 12.37
CA GLY A 64 6.34 4.95 11.47
C GLY A 64 5.25 5.00 10.42
N GLY A 65 5.32 4.07 9.48
CA GLY A 65 4.39 3.97 8.38
C GLY A 65 4.95 3.10 7.28
N MET A 66 4.63 3.44 6.04
CA MET A 66 5.04 2.63 4.88
C MET A 66 5.54 3.51 3.75
N ARG A 67 6.44 2.94 2.94
CA ARG A 67 6.96 3.55 1.71
C ARG A 67 7.07 2.49 0.66
N LEU A 68 7.06 2.91 -0.61
CA LEU A 68 7.38 2.00 -1.70
C LEU A 68 8.82 1.52 -1.57
N MET A 69 9.03 0.22 -1.71
CA MET A 69 10.35 -0.40 -1.69
C MET A 69 11.06 -0.25 -3.03
N ARG A 70 10.28 -0.06 -4.10
CA ARG A 70 10.75 0.14 -5.46
C ARG A 70 10.10 1.39 -6.04
N PRO A 71 10.75 2.04 -7.01
CA PRO A 71 10.09 3.14 -7.73
C PRO A 71 8.77 2.67 -8.34
N ALA A 72 7.78 3.56 -8.37
CA ALA A 72 6.44 3.22 -8.86
C ALA A 72 6.47 2.65 -10.28
N ASN A 73 7.36 3.16 -11.13
CA ASN A 73 7.47 2.70 -12.53
C ASN A 73 8.07 1.30 -12.66
N GLU A 74 8.60 0.73 -11.59
CA GLU A 74 9.10 -0.64 -11.58
C GLU A 74 8.09 -1.64 -11.03
N ILE A 75 6.92 -1.17 -10.58
CA ILE A 75 5.88 -2.03 -10.05
C ILE A 75 4.96 -2.45 -11.20
N ASN A 76 4.88 -3.74 -11.44
CA ASN A 76 4.02 -4.29 -12.48
C ASN A 76 2.62 -4.52 -11.94
N VAL A 77 1.66 -3.71 -12.38
CA VAL A 77 0.28 -3.79 -11.92
C VAL A 77 -0.33 -5.16 -12.22
N GLY A 78 -0.01 -5.75 -13.36
CA GLY A 78 -0.49 -7.08 -13.71
C GLY A 78 -0.04 -8.15 -12.73
N GLU A 79 1.20 -8.06 -12.26
CA GLU A 79 1.70 -8.99 -11.24
C GLU A 79 0.98 -8.81 -9.91
N VAL A 80 0.71 -7.56 -9.52
CA VAL A 80 -0.03 -7.26 -8.30
C VAL A 80 -1.44 -7.85 -8.39
N VAL A 81 -2.12 -7.66 -9.52
CA VAL A 81 -3.46 -8.20 -9.71
C VAL A 81 -3.46 -9.72 -9.64
N ARG A 82 -2.48 -10.37 -10.25
CA ARG A 82 -2.38 -11.84 -10.22
C ARG A 82 -2.07 -12.38 -8.82
N ALA A 83 -1.35 -11.62 -8.01
CA ALA A 83 -0.98 -12.04 -6.66
C ALA A 83 -2.13 -11.85 -5.67
N THR A 84 -3.15 -11.10 -6.03
CA THR A 84 -4.29 -10.83 -5.16
C THR A 84 -5.56 -11.52 -5.65
#